data_1e80f9ff13b16a06474f2a729b7e1be3
#
_entry.id   1e80f9ff13b16a06474f2a729b7e1be3
#
_cell.length_a   1.000
_cell.length_b   1.000
_cell.length_c   1.000
_cell.angle_alpha   90.00
_cell.angle_beta   90.00
_cell.angle_gamma   90.00
#
_symmetry.space_group_name_H-M   'P 1'
#
loop_
_entity.id
_entity.type
_entity.pdbx_description
1 polymer ?
#
loop_
_entity_poly.entity_id
_entity_poly.type
_entity_poly.pdbx_seq_one_letter_code
_entity_poly.pdbx_strand_id
1 'polypeptide(L)'
;MIEVVLGGNKDSKWFMPLPKRKLQQNYIFMTTVIMNTARTENGYSCACDLLPGWVVACSGDFEQFKKEVEDSIKFYVDCAKEDGDKYPSVFDGDYELIYKFNVQSLLDFYRGIFSFSSLETITGINQKQLAHYASGISKPRPKQAQKIAKGLHRLAHEMMIVTV
;
A
#
# COMPACT_ATOMS: atom_id res chain seq x y z
N MET A 1 -17.65 8.98 -20.91
CA MET A 1 -17.34 9.12 -22.34
C MET A 1 -16.49 10.37 -22.48
N ILE A 2 -15.19 10.26 -22.57
CA ILE A 2 -14.27 11.40 -22.78
C ILE A 2 -13.63 11.15 -24.13
N GLU A 3 -14.05 11.91 -25.13
CA GLU A 3 -13.44 11.97 -26.46
C GLU A 3 -12.14 12.78 -26.36
N VAL A 4 -11.00 12.12 -26.58
CA VAL A 4 -9.73 12.81 -26.80
C VAL A 4 -9.59 13.03 -28.29
N VAL A 5 -9.84 14.26 -28.76
CA VAL A 5 -9.60 14.68 -30.13
C VAL A 5 -8.10 14.89 -30.32
N LEU A 6 -7.41 13.91 -30.88
CA LEU A 6 -6.05 14.08 -31.39
C LEU A 6 -6.12 14.53 -32.82
N GLY A 7 -5.97 15.83 -33.05
CA GLY A 7 -5.74 16.42 -34.37
C GLY A 7 -4.35 16.05 -34.91
N GLY A 8 -4.27 15.00 -35.69
CA GLY A 8 -3.05 14.59 -36.41
C GLY A 8 -3.36 14.44 -37.88
N ASN A 9 -2.58 15.16 -38.73
CA ASN A 9 -2.65 15.15 -40.19
C ASN A 9 -2.44 13.72 -40.73
N LYS A 10 -3.36 13.24 -41.59
CA LYS A 10 -3.40 11.87 -42.14
C LYS A 10 -2.33 11.52 -43.16
N ASP A 11 -1.41 12.43 -43.48
CA ASP A 11 -0.46 12.26 -44.59
C ASP A 11 1.01 12.01 -44.17
N SER A 12 1.27 11.65 -42.91
CA SER A 12 2.63 11.30 -42.51
C SER A 12 2.92 9.81 -42.79
N LYS A 13 3.93 9.54 -43.62
CA LYS A 13 4.46 8.20 -44.02
C LYS A 13 4.97 7.33 -42.85
N TRP A 14 4.74 7.72 -41.59
CA TRP A 14 5.25 7.05 -40.36
C TRP A 14 4.15 6.48 -39.47
N PHE A 15 2.92 6.38 -39.99
CA PHE A 15 1.85 5.73 -39.23
C PHE A 15 2.01 4.20 -39.31
N MET A 16 2.83 3.62 -38.45
CA MET A 16 2.77 2.18 -38.20
C MET A 16 1.54 1.94 -37.30
N PRO A 17 0.53 1.20 -37.78
CA PRO A 17 -0.56 0.76 -36.91
C PRO A 17 0.04 -0.16 -35.83
N LEU A 18 -0.09 0.24 -34.57
CA LEU A 18 0.25 -0.62 -33.44
C LEU A 18 -0.50 -1.96 -33.61
N PRO A 19 0.17 -3.10 -33.44
CA PRO A 19 -0.49 -4.38 -33.53
C PRO A 19 -1.63 -4.40 -32.54
N LYS A 20 -2.85 -4.70 -33.02
CA LYS A 20 -4.01 -4.95 -32.16
C LYS A 20 -3.69 -6.16 -31.29
N ARG A 21 -2.96 -5.96 -30.19
CA ARG A 21 -2.91 -6.94 -29.12
C ARG A 21 -4.34 -7.08 -28.64
N LYS A 22 -4.96 -8.23 -28.93
CA LYS A 22 -6.11 -8.71 -28.17
C LYS A 22 -5.62 -8.84 -26.73
N LEU A 23 -5.80 -7.80 -25.94
CA LEU A 23 -5.81 -7.88 -24.48
C LEU A 23 -7.00 -8.78 -24.16
N GLN A 24 -6.75 -10.10 -24.12
CA GLN A 24 -7.57 -10.98 -23.30
C GLN A 24 -7.29 -10.53 -21.86
N GLN A 25 -8.07 -9.56 -21.42
CA GLN A 25 -8.19 -9.21 -20.02
C GLN A 25 -8.89 -10.38 -19.32
N ASN A 26 -8.12 -11.42 -18.99
CA ASN A 26 -8.45 -12.24 -17.85
C ASN A 26 -8.31 -11.31 -16.63
N TYR A 27 -9.39 -10.66 -16.24
CA TYR A 27 -9.54 -10.12 -14.91
C TYR A 27 -9.57 -11.32 -13.96
N ILE A 28 -8.39 -11.79 -13.56
CA ILE A 28 -8.26 -12.61 -12.38
C ILE A 28 -8.66 -11.66 -11.24
N PHE A 29 -9.84 -11.87 -10.67
CA PHE A 29 -10.25 -11.21 -9.44
C PHE A 29 -9.36 -11.76 -8.33
N MET A 30 -8.16 -11.19 -8.18
CA MET A 30 -7.31 -11.48 -7.03
C MET A 30 -8.03 -10.99 -5.78
N THR A 31 -8.24 -11.88 -4.85
CA THR A 31 -8.83 -11.52 -3.55
C THR A 31 -7.81 -10.71 -2.75
N THR A 32 -8.22 -9.54 -2.28
CA THR A 32 -7.36 -8.67 -1.49
C THR A 32 -7.44 -9.03 -0.01
N VAL A 33 -6.28 -9.26 0.62
CA VAL A 33 -6.14 -9.50 2.05
C VAL A 33 -5.49 -8.28 2.72
N ILE A 34 -6.16 -7.69 3.71
CA ILE A 34 -5.69 -6.50 4.39
C ILE A 34 -4.82 -6.88 5.59
N MET A 35 -3.58 -6.42 5.57
CA MET A 35 -2.60 -6.54 6.64
C MET A 35 -2.58 -5.24 7.43
N ASN A 36 -3.15 -5.23 8.64
CA ASN A 36 -3.12 -4.07 9.55
C ASN A 36 -1.70 -3.89 10.08
N THR A 37 -0.97 -2.94 9.51
CA THR A 37 0.48 -2.78 9.66
C THR A 37 0.81 -1.57 10.52
N ALA A 38 1.83 -1.69 11.37
CA ALA A 38 2.41 -0.61 12.12
C ALA A 38 3.93 -0.56 11.90
N ARG A 39 4.49 0.65 11.87
CA ARG A 39 5.92 0.87 11.98
C ARG A 39 6.33 0.71 13.45
N THR A 40 7.37 -0.06 13.71
CA THR A 40 8.00 -0.19 15.02
C THR A 40 9.34 0.57 15.04
N GLU A 41 10.00 0.63 16.17
CA GLU A 41 11.28 1.32 16.30
C GLU A 41 12.34 0.80 15.30
N ASN A 42 12.44 -0.51 15.14
CA ASN A 42 13.47 -1.16 14.34
C ASN A 42 12.95 -1.88 13.09
N GLY A 43 11.64 -1.84 12.81
CA GLY A 43 11.07 -2.58 11.71
C GLY A 43 9.56 -2.39 11.57
N TYR A 44 8.83 -3.48 11.43
CA TYR A 44 7.40 -3.48 11.18
C TYR A 44 6.70 -4.59 11.95
N SER A 45 5.41 -4.41 12.17
CA SER A 45 4.52 -5.47 12.64
C SER A 45 3.20 -5.43 11.90
N CYS A 46 2.55 -6.56 11.73
CA CYS A 46 1.19 -6.62 11.21
C CYS A 46 0.36 -7.72 11.85
N ALA A 47 -0.95 -7.55 11.73
CA ALA A 47 -1.96 -8.53 12.06
C ALA A 47 -2.97 -8.62 10.91
N CYS A 48 -3.64 -9.76 10.78
CA CYS A 48 -4.68 -9.98 9.79
C CYS A 48 -5.99 -10.35 10.48
N ASP A 49 -7.08 -9.64 10.15
CA ASP A 49 -8.38 -9.92 10.75
C ASP A 49 -8.94 -11.30 10.34
N LEU A 50 -8.47 -11.85 9.21
CA LEU A 50 -8.84 -13.19 8.76
C LEU A 50 -8.10 -14.30 9.53
N LEU A 51 -7.03 -13.99 10.25
CA LEU A 51 -6.19 -14.93 11.00
C LEU A 51 -6.19 -14.53 12.49
N PRO A 52 -7.22 -14.87 13.26
CA PRO A 52 -7.31 -14.47 14.67
C PRO A 52 -6.11 -14.93 15.49
N GLY A 53 -5.45 -13.99 16.19
CA GLY A 53 -4.26 -14.26 17.00
C GLY A 53 -2.95 -14.33 16.22
N TRP A 54 -2.98 -14.31 14.90
CA TRP A 54 -1.78 -14.27 14.09
C TRP A 54 -1.19 -12.84 14.05
N VAL A 55 0.08 -12.71 14.39
CA VAL A 55 0.83 -11.46 14.36
C VAL A 55 2.25 -11.76 13.91
N VAL A 56 2.76 -10.95 13.00
CA VAL A 56 4.17 -10.99 12.59
C VAL A 56 4.83 -9.66 12.96
N ALA A 57 6.04 -9.73 13.50
CA ALA A 57 6.89 -8.58 13.73
C ALA A 57 8.34 -8.94 13.37
N CYS A 58 9.00 -8.08 12.61
CA CYS A 58 10.41 -8.23 12.31
C CYS A 58 11.15 -6.90 12.31
N SER A 59 12.45 -6.97 12.52
CA SER A 59 13.38 -5.85 12.32
C SER A 59 13.85 -5.81 10.88
N GLY A 60 14.23 -4.65 10.38
CA GLY A 60 14.76 -4.49 9.03
C GLY A 60 13.89 -3.64 8.10
N ASP A 61 14.09 -3.81 6.81
CA ASP A 61 13.39 -3.06 5.78
C ASP A 61 12.01 -3.65 5.43
N PHE A 62 11.26 -2.92 4.61
CA PHE A 62 9.90 -3.31 4.26
C PHE A 62 9.85 -4.52 3.31
N GLU A 63 10.86 -4.72 2.47
CA GLU A 63 10.91 -5.87 1.56
C GLU A 63 11.14 -7.17 2.34
N GLN A 64 12.05 -7.15 3.30
CA GLN A 64 12.27 -8.28 4.20
C GLN A 64 11.01 -8.58 5.03
N PHE A 65 10.35 -7.54 5.55
CA PHE A 65 9.10 -7.71 6.27
C PHE A 65 8.00 -8.36 5.42
N LYS A 66 7.82 -7.97 4.16
CA LYS A 66 6.84 -8.59 3.25
C LYS A 66 7.10 -10.08 3.10
N LYS A 67 8.36 -10.46 2.90
CA LYS A 67 8.75 -11.86 2.78
C LYS A 67 8.43 -12.66 4.05
N GLU A 68 8.76 -12.13 5.22
CA GLU A 68 8.46 -12.76 6.51
C GLU A 68 6.94 -12.95 6.72
N VAL A 69 6.13 -11.99 6.27
CA VAL A 69 4.67 -12.08 6.31
C VAL A 69 4.17 -13.21 5.40
N GLU A 70 4.64 -13.27 4.16
CA GLU A 70 4.27 -14.31 3.20
C GLU A 70 4.67 -15.71 3.70
N ASP A 71 5.90 -15.87 4.17
CA ASP A 71 6.42 -17.12 4.72
C ASP A 71 5.61 -17.55 5.97
N SER A 72 5.27 -16.61 6.84
CA SER A 72 4.48 -16.89 8.05
C SER A 72 3.03 -17.26 7.74
N ILE A 73 2.39 -16.64 6.75
CA ILE A 73 1.04 -17.03 6.31
C ILE A 73 1.07 -18.45 5.75
N LYS A 74 2.05 -18.73 4.89
CA LYS A 74 2.22 -20.07 4.30
C LYS A 74 2.39 -21.12 5.40
N PHE A 75 3.27 -20.88 6.35
CA PHE A 75 3.49 -21.77 7.49
C PHE A 75 2.22 -22.00 8.30
N TYR A 76 1.45 -20.94 8.59
CA TYR A 76 0.17 -21.04 9.30
C TYR A 76 -0.82 -21.95 8.56
N VAL A 77 -0.95 -21.75 7.23
CA VAL A 77 -1.87 -22.54 6.40
C VAL A 77 -1.43 -24.01 6.31
N ASP A 78 -0.13 -24.24 6.16
CA ASP A 78 0.42 -25.61 6.07
C ASP A 78 0.18 -26.37 7.39
N CYS A 79 0.45 -25.75 8.54
CA CYS A 79 0.14 -26.36 9.85
C CYS A 79 -1.37 -26.63 10.01
N ALA A 80 -2.22 -25.69 9.65
CA ALA A 80 -3.67 -25.89 9.75
C ALA A 80 -4.16 -27.06 8.86
N LYS A 81 -3.56 -27.24 7.69
CA LYS A 81 -3.86 -28.39 6.81
C LYS A 81 -3.41 -29.72 7.41
N GLU A 82 -2.22 -29.76 8.02
CA GLU A 82 -1.68 -30.96 8.66
C GLU A 82 -2.52 -31.38 9.87
N ASP A 83 -2.96 -30.41 10.67
CA ASP A 83 -3.76 -30.66 11.89
C ASP A 83 -5.26 -30.86 11.60
N GLY A 84 -5.71 -30.61 10.37
CA GLY A 84 -7.12 -30.64 9.98
C GLY A 84 -7.94 -29.49 10.53
N ASP A 85 -7.27 -28.39 10.89
CA ASP A 85 -7.89 -27.19 11.41
C ASP A 85 -8.50 -26.32 10.31
N LYS A 86 -9.46 -25.46 10.70
CA LYS A 86 -10.10 -24.53 9.77
C LYS A 86 -9.23 -23.30 9.58
N TYR A 87 -9.00 -22.94 8.34
CA TYR A 87 -8.35 -21.70 7.93
C TYR A 87 -9.14 -21.01 6.81
N PRO A 88 -8.93 -19.71 6.54
CA PRO A 88 -9.66 -18.99 5.49
C PRO A 88 -9.27 -19.50 4.09
N SER A 89 -10.25 -19.92 3.31
CA SER A 89 -10.06 -20.47 1.96
C SER A 89 -9.45 -19.48 0.95
N VAL A 90 -9.40 -18.19 1.28
CA VAL A 90 -8.70 -17.18 0.46
C VAL A 90 -7.23 -17.52 0.25
N PHE A 91 -6.61 -18.22 1.20
CA PHE A 91 -5.20 -18.60 1.14
C PHE A 91 -4.92 -19.84 0.28
N ASP A 92 -5.96 -20.49 -0.28
CA ASP A 92 -5.80 -21.60 -1.24
C ASP A 92 -5.74 -21.11 -2.70
N GLY A 93 -6.10 -19.86 -2.97
CA GLY A 93 -6.13 -19.26 -4.30
C GLY A 93 -5.12 -18.15 -4.47
N ASP A 94 -5.26 -17.41 -5.57
CA ASP A 94 -4.48 -16.19 -5.82
C ASP A 94 -5.03 -15.04 -4.96
N TYR A 95 -4.19 -14.45 -4.14
CA TYR A 95 -4.51 -13.28 -3.32
C TYR A 95 -3.41 -12.24 -3.37
N GLU A 96 -3.78 -10.99 -3.06
CA GLU A 96 -2.87 -9.85 -2.94
C GLU A 96 -2.88 -9.32 -1.50
N LEU A 97 -1.69 -9.12 -0.92
CA LEU A 97 -1.55 -8.53 0.40
C LEU A 97 -1.48 -7.00 0.28
N ILE A 98 -2.44 -6.31 0.94
CA ILE A 98 -2.41 -4.85 1.04
C ILE A 98 -2.05 -4.44 2.47
N TYR A 99 -0.92 -3.77 2.62
CA TYR A 99 -0.40 -3.31 3.91
C TYR A 99 -1.01 -1.96 4.28
N LYS A 100 -1.98 -1.99 5.21
CA LYS A 100 -2.67 -0.81 5.71
C LYS A 100 -1.97 -0.29 6.94
N PHE A 101 -1.21 0.78 6.78
CA PHE A 101 -0.45 1.37 7.87
C PHE A 101 -1.33 2.12 8.89
N ASN A 102 -0.99 1.98 10.16
CA ASN A 102 -1.45 2.85 11.22
C ASN A 102 -0.90 4.27 10.97
N VAL A 103 -1.77 5.27 10.92
CA VAL A 103 -1.38 6.65 10.58
C VAL A 103 -0.43 7.25 11.61
N GLN A 104 -0.59 6.93 12.89
CA GLN A 104 0.30 7.41 13.95
C GLN A 104 1.74 6.94 13.69
N SER A 105 1.94 5.63 13.55
CA SER A 105 3.25 5.04 13.31
C SER A 105 3.86 5.48 11.98
N LEU A 106 3.03 5.69 10.95
CA LEU A 106 3.47 6.21 9.66
C LEU A 106 4.00 7.64 9.78
N LEU A 107 3.27 8.52 10.44
CA LEU A 107 3.68 9.91 10.63
C LEU A 107 4.90 10.04 11.55
N ASP A 108 5.01 9.19 12.56
CA ASP A 108 6.18 9.17 13.45
C ASP A 108 7.44 8.74 12.68
N PHE A 109 7.34 7.76 11.80
CA PHE A 109 8.42 7.37 10.90
C PHE A 109 8.80 8.50 9.93
N TYR A 110 7.81 9.10 9.25
CA TYR A 110 8.09 10.16 8.28
C TYR A 110 8.58 11.46 8.93
N ARG A 111 8.34 11.68 10.22
CA ARG A 111 8.93 12.80 10.98
C ARG A 111 10.46 12.76 10.97
N GLY A 112 11.07 11.58 10.90
CA GLY A 112 12.51 11.41 10.75
C GLY A 112 13.06 11.82 9.37
N ILE A 113 12.18 11.89 8.34
CA ILE A 113 12.51 12.20 6.95
C ILE A 113 12.02 13.61 6.57
N PHE A 114 10.80 13.97 6.95
CA PHE A 114 10.14 15.23 6.64
C PHE A 114 9.74 15.97 7.93
N SER A 115 9.94 17.28 7.96
CA SER A 115 9.36 18.11 9.03
C SER A 115 7.83 18.10 8.95
N PHE A 116 7.13 18.40 10.05
CA PHE A 116 5.67 18.55 10.00
C PHE A 116 5.22 19.69 9.07
N SER A 117 6.04 20.72 8.90
CA SER A 117 5.77 21.77 7.92
C SER A 117 5.84 21.25 6.49
N SER A 118 6.83 20.40 6.17
CA SER A 118 6.89 19.73 4.86
C SER A 118 5.71 18.80 4.65
N LEU A 119 5.34 18.03 5.68
CA LEU A 119 4.17 17.16 5.64
C LEU A 119 2.85 17.94 5.49
N GLU A 120 2.74 19.16 6.06
CA GLU A 120 1.61 20.06 5.81
C GLU A 120 1.51 20.42 4.33
N THR A 121 2.62 20.80 3.70
CA THR A 121 2.67 21.08 2.26
C THR A 121 2.27 19.89 1.41
N ILE A 122 2.76 18.69 1.76
CA ILE A 122 2.48 17.44 1.04
C ILE A 122 1.00 17.02 1.20
N THR A 123 0.47 17.07 2.42
CA THR A 123 -0.85 16.53 2.75
C THR A 123 -1.96 17.59 2.78
N GLY A 124 -1.61 18.86 2.92
CA GLY A 124 -2.55 19.97 3.16
C GLY A 124 -3.27 19.86 4.50
N ILE A 125 -2.68 19.20 5.50
CA ILE A 125 -3.16 19.14 6.88
C ILE A 125 -2.21 19.92 7.75
N ASN A 126 -2.76 20.81 8.61
CA ASN A 126 -1.97 21.69 9.46
C ASN A 126 -0.95 20.90 10.30
N GLN A 127 0.29 21.39 10.37
CA GLN A 127 1.43 20.75 11.05
C GLN A 127 1.16 20.44 12.53
N LYS A 128 0.41 21.27 13.27
CA LYS A 128 0.02 21.00 14.67
C LYS A 128 -0.90 19.79 14.74
N GLN A 129 -1.83 19.67 13.78
CA GLN A 129 -2.74 18.53 13.72
C GLN A 129 -1.98 17.23 13.36
N LEU A 130 -1.02 17.30 12.43
CA LEU A 130 -0.15 16.15 12.11
C LEU A 130 0.69 15.75 13.32
N ALA A 131 1.22 16.69 14.10
CA ALA A 131 1.94 16.42 15.33
C ALA A 131 1.05 15.70 16.37
N HIS A 132 -0.22 16.12 16.52
CA HIS A 132 -1.17 15.46 17.41
C HIS A 132 -1.50 14.03 16.93
N TYR A 133 -1.55 13.78 15.62
CA TYR A 133 -1.74 12.42 15.08
C TYR A 133 -0.52 11.54 15.33
N ALA A 134 0.68 12.06 15.10
CA ALA A 134 1.94 11.33 15.32
C ALA A 134 2.16 10.97 16.80
N SER A 135 1.84 11.90 17.72
CA SER A 135 1.95 11.65 19.17
C SER A 135 0.80 10.85 19.78
N GLY A 136 -0.24 10.49 19.00
CA GLY A 136 -1.41 9.77 19.49
C GLY A 136 -2.39 10.60 20.31
N ILE A 137 -2.17 11.91 20.48
CA ILE A 137 -3.10 12.82 21.19
C ILE A 137 -4.48 12.82 20.54
N SER A 138 -4.53 12.69 19.22
CA SER A 138 -5.78 12.56 18.49
C SER A 138 -5.67 11.54 17.35
N LYS A 139 -6.78 10.88 17.02
CA LYS A 139 -6.84 9.94 15.89
C LYS A 139 -7.41 10.66 14.66
N PRO A 140 -6.81 10.49 13.47
CA PRO A 140 -7.34 11.07 12.25
C PRO A 140 -8.67 10.42 11.88
N ARG A 141 -9.66 11.22 11.49
CA ARG A 141 -10.89 10.72 10.87
C ARG A 141 -10.57 10.07 9.52
N PRO A 142 -11.40 9.15 8.97
CA PRO A 142 -11.13 8.47 7.70
C PRO A 142 -10.78 9.40 6.54
N LYS A 143 -11.47 10.55 6.41
CA LYS A 143 -11.17 11.58 5.40
C LYS A 143 -9.76 12.17 5.56
N GLN A 144 -9.29 12.35 6.80
CA GLN A 144 -7.95 12.89 7.06
C GLN A 144 -6.88 11.83 6.79
N ALA A 145 -7.11 10.58 7.19
CA ALA A 145 -6.22 9.47 6.85
C ALA A 145 -6.06 9.31 5.34
N GLN A 146 -7.16 9.37 4.57
CA GLN A 146 -7.11 9.36 3.11
C GLN A 146 -6.35 10.55 2.52
N LYS A 147 -6.48 11.75 3.12
CA LYS A 147 -5.79 12.95 2.69
C LYS A 147 -4.27 12.81 2.88
N ILE A 148 -3.85 12.21 4.00
CA ILE A 148 -2.44 11.89 4.25
C ILE A 148 -1.92 10.91 3.19
N ALA A 149 -2.60 9.77 3.01
CA ALA A 149 -2.20 8.77 2.03
C ALA A 149 -2.10 9.36 0.60
N LYS A 150 -3.12 10.10 0.16
CA LYS A 150 -3.12 10.76 -1.16
C LYS A 150 -1.97 11.75 -1.33
N GLY A 151 -1.64 12.52 -0.29
CA GLY A 151 -0.51 13.45 -0.31
C GLY A 151 0.81 12.72 -0.51
N LEU A 152 1.04 11.65 0.25
CA LEU A 152 2.25 10.83 0.15
C LEU A 152 2.34 10.11 -1.20
N HIS A 153 1.24 9.56 -1.72
CA HIS A 153 1.21 8.92 -3.04
C HIS A 153 1.51 9.91 -4.16
N ARG A 154 0.98 11.16 -4.07
CA ARG A 154 1.28 12.20 -5.04
C ARG A 154 2.77 12.54 -5.03
N LEU A 155 3.36 12.74 -3.84
CA LEU A 155 4.80 12.99 -3.71
C LEU A 155 5.62 11.85 -4.30
N ALA A 156 5.30 10.61 -3.97
CA ALA A 156 5.99 9.44 -4.51
C ALA A 156 5.92 9.41 -6.04
N HIS A 157 4.75 9.68 -6.63
CA HIS A 157 4.59 9.74 -8.09
C HIS A 157 5.42 10.88 -8.71
N GLU A 158 5.42 12.06 -8.10
CA GLU A 158 6.26 13.20 -8.55
C GLU A 158 7.75 12.84 -8.50
N MET A 159 8.20 12.17 -7.43
CA MET A 159 9.60 11.73 -7.30
C MET A 159 10.00 10.66 -8.34
N MET A 160 9.10 9.78 -8.75
CA MET A 160 9.38 8.73 -9.74
C MET A 160 9.67 9.28 -11.14
N ILE A 161 9.21 10.49 -11.47
CA ILE A 161 9.42 11.13 -12.78
C ILE A 161 10.62 12.09 -12.78
N VAL A 162 11.26 12.31 -11.64
CA VAL A 162 12.47 13.14 -11.53
C VAL A 162 13.66 12.37 -12.08
N THR A 163 14.33 12.94 -13.08
CA THR A 163 15.61 12.45 -13.63
C THR A 163 16.70 13.46 -13.34
N VAL A 164 17.88 13.01 -12.99
CA VAL A 164 19.08 13.82 -12.75
C VAL A 164 20.21 13.41 -13.68
#